data_49eb2a2687e3a3cf5837b996c0ae8f2e
#
_entry.id   49eb2a2687e3a3cf5837b996c0ae8f2e
#
_cell.length_a   1.000
_cell.length_b   1.000
_cell.length_c   1.000
_cell.angle_alpha   90.00
_cell.angle_beta   90.00
_cell.angle_gamma   90.00
#
_symmetry.space_group_name_H-M   'P 1'
#
loop_
_entity.id
_entity.type
_entity.pdbx_description
1 polymer ?
#
loop_
_entity_poly.entity_id
_entity_poly.type
_entity_poly.pdbx_seq_one_letter_code
_entity_poly.pdbx_strand_id
1 'polypeptide(L)' 'MKAKSARELKDGDRCRVVGGTHAGKSGTVKDIKTSKTGHVTITVVQANGERFKTLAKNVVVE' A
#
# COMPACT_ATOMS: atom_id res chain seq x y z
N MET A 1 5.80 13.27 -14.13
CA MET A 1 6.08 13.25 -12.71
C MET A 1 6.30 11.84 -12.24
N LYS A 2 7.29 11.62 -11.40
CA LYS A 2 7.56 10.28 -10.92
C LYS A 2 6.56 9.85 -9.89
N ALA A 3 6.20 8.57 -9.91
CA ALA A 3 5.45 7.98 -8.83
C ALA A 3 6.35 7.93 -7.60
N LYS A 4 5.76 8.11 -6.42
CA LYS A 4 6.49 7.96 -5.19
C LYS A 4 6.87 6.51 -4.99
N SER A 5 8.04 6.27 -4.41
CA SER A 5 8.43 4.92 -4.07
C SER A 5 7.59 4.43 -2.90
N ALA A 6 7.59 3.11 -2.69
CA ALA A 6 6.87 2.52 -1.57
C ALA A 6 7.35 3.06 -0.23
N ARG A 7 8.61 3.49 -0.15
CA ARG A 7 9.15 4.04 1.10
C ARG A 7 8.53 5.36 1.49
N GLU A 8 7.92 6.06 0.53
CA GLU A 8 7.34 7.36 0.79
C GLU A 8 5.85 7.30 1.07
N LEU A 9 5.31 6.11 1.22
CA LEU A 9 3.90 5.95 1.55
C LEU A 9 3.61 6.53 2.92
N LYS A 10 2.47 7.17 3.04
CA LYS A 10 2.00 7.73 4.29
C LYS A 10 0.58 7.29 4.54
N ASP A 11 0.21 7.24 5.81
CA ASP A 11 -1.16 6.97 6.19
C ASP A 11 -2.06 8.00 5.51
N GLY A 12 -3.08 7.51 4.83
CA GLY A 12 -4.00 8.37 4.11
C GLY A 12 -3.71 8.53 2.63
N ASP A 13 -2.55 8.07 2.17
CA ASP A 13 -2.22 8.14 0.74
C ASP A 13 -3.11 7.17 -0.04
N ARG A 14 -3.44 7.56 -1.25
CA ARG A 14 -4.13 6.66 -2.17
C ARG A 14 -3.11 5.84 -2.91
N CYS A 15 -3.41 4.57 -3.08
CA CYS A 15 -2.47 3.66 -3.72
C CYS A 15 -3.18 2.63 -4.59
N ARG A 16 -2.41 2.01 -5.45
CA ARG A 16 -2.87 0.90 -6.27
C ARG A 16 -1.92 -0.27 -6.08
N VAL A 17 -2.47 -1.45 -5.86
CA VAL A 17 -1.66 -2.66 -5.73
C VAL A 17 -1.30 -3.15 -7.12
N VAL A 18 -0.02 -3.31 -7.38
CA VAL A 18 0.47 -3.72 -8.70
C VAL A 18 1.14 -5.09 -8.69
N GLY A 19 1.25 -5.71 -7.52
CA GLY A 19 1.85 -7.03 -7.42
C GLY A 19 1.23 -7.85 -6.31
N GLY A 20 1.51 -9.14 -6.31
CA GLY A 20 1.01 -10.06 -5.30
C GLY A 20 -0.43 -10.47 -5.53
N THR A 21 -1.01 -11.08 -4.51
CA THR A 21 -2.38 -11.64 -4.58
C THR A 21 -3.44 -10.58 -4.84
N HIS A 22 -3.20 -9.36 -4.38
CA HIS A 22 -4.18 -8.28 -4.48
C HIS A 22 -3.92 -7.33 -5.64
N ALA A 23 -3.11 -7.73 -6.61
CA ALA A 23 -2.82 -6.89 -7.76
C ALA A 23 -4.10 -6.45 -8.46
N GLY A 24 -4.15 -5.17 -8.84
CA GLY A 24 -5.31 -4.59 -9.49
C GLY A 24 -6.29 -3.90 -8.54
N LYS A 25 -6.10 -4.07 -7.25
CA LYS A 25 -6.94 -3.41 -6.26
C LYS A 25 -6.35 -2.06 -5.89
N SER A 26 -7.19 -1.15 -5.43
CA SER A 26 -6.73 0.17 -5.01
C SER A 26 -7.48 0.60 -3.76
N GLY A 27 -6.93 1.59 -3.08
CA GLY A 27 -7.54 2.09 -1.87
C GLY A 27 -6.65 3.10 -1.17
N THR A 28 -6.89 3.26 0.13
CA THR A 28 -6.15 4.21 0.96
C THR A 28 -5.22 3.46 1.90
N VAL A 29 -4.00 3.95 2.01
CA VAL A 29 -2.99 3.34 2.89
C VAL A 29 -3.33 3.65 4.33
N LYS A 30 -3.28 2.61 5.17
CA LYS A 30 -3.44 2.73 6.62
C LYS A 30 -2.44 1.82 7.31
N ASP A 31 -2.13 2.13 8.57
CA ASP A 31 -1.35 1.24 9.44
C ASP A 31 -0.05 0.75 8.83
N ILE A 32 0.78 1.70 8.42
CA ILE A 32 2.09 1.36 7.86
C ILE A 32 2.97 0.80 8.97
N LYS A 33 3.52 -0.39 8.75
CA LYS A 33 4.42 -1.02 9.73
C LYS A 33 5.68 -1.50 9.03
N THR A 34 6.81 -1.28 9.70
CA THR A 34 8.09 -1.76 9.21
C THR A 34 8.54 -2.92 10.09
N SER A 35 8.86 -4.05 9.46
CA SER A 35 9.36 -5.19 10.20
C SER A 35 10.85 -5.03 10.52
N LYS A 36 11.36 -5.89 11.41
CA LYS A 36 12.76 -5.86 11.77
C LYS A 36 13.67 -6.15 10.59
N THR A 37 13.16 -6.87 9.60
CA THR A 37 13.96 -7.21 8.42
C THR A 37 13.89 -6.14 7.34
N GLY A 38 13.19 -5.04 7.61
CA GLY A 38 13.10 -3.93 6.67
C GLY A 38 11.93 -4.02 5.70
N HIS A 39 11.08 -5.01 5.83
CA HIS A 39 9.88 -5.10 5.01
C HIS A 39 8.82 -4.15 5.55
N VAL A 40 8.19 -3.41 4.67
CA VAL A 40 7.13 -2.49 5.05
C VAL A 40 5.80 -3.11 4.63
N THR A 41 4.91 -3.26 5.61
CA THR A 41 3.56 -3.79 5.39
C THR A 41 2.56 -2.68 5.60
N ILE A 42 1.56 -2.63 4.74
CA ILE A 42 0.51 -1.62 4.84
C ILE A 42 -0.85 -2.30 4.82
N THR A 43 -1.84 -1.62 5.34
CA THR A 43 -3.24 -2.01 5.18
C THR A 43 -3.85 -1.08 4.14
N VAL A 44 -4.53 -1.66 3.17
CA VAL A 44 -5.22 -0.89 2.13
C VAL A 44 -6.71 -0.97 2.41
N VAL A 45 -7.36 0.18 2.51
CA VAL A 45 -8.80 0.26 2.73
C VAL A 45 -9.44 0.69 1.42
N GLN A 46 -10.27 -0.20 0.87
CA GLN A 46 -10.96 0.07 -0.39
C GLN A 46 -12.18 0.96 -0.18
N ALA A 47 -12.66 1.53 -1.27
CA ALA A 47 -13.81 2.44 -1.23
C ALA A 47 -15.06 1.75 -0.66
N ASN A 48 -15.20 0.44 -0.85
CA ASN A 48 -16.34 -0.30 -0.34
C ASN A 48 -16.19 -0.66 1.15
N GLY A 49 -15.11 -0.22 1.80
CA GLY A 49 -14.89 -0.48 3.21
C GLY A 49 -14.09 -1.75 3.49
N GLU A 50 -13.83 -2.55 2.50
CA GLU A 50 -12.99 -3.73 2.69
C GLU A 50 -11.54 -3.34 2.85
N ARG A 51 -10.82 -4.10 3.67
CA ARG A 51 -9.41 -3.82 3.89
C ARG A 51 -8.61 -5.12 3.80
N PHE A 52 -7.36 -4.98 3.39
CA PHE A 52 -6.45 -6.11 3.32
C PHE A 52 -5.03 -5.62 3.56
N LYS A 53 -4.15 -6.54 3.92
CA LYS A 53 -2.74 -6.22 4.12
C LYS A 53 -1.93 -6.63 2.91
N THR A 54 -0.95 -5.82 2.57
CA THR A 54 -0.04 -6.13 1.49
C THR A 54 1.31 -5.48 1.78
N LEU A 55 2.32 -5.87 1.00
CA LEU A 55 3.64 -5.26 1.14
C LEU A 55 3.66 -3.91 0.43
N ALA A 56 4.34 -2.96 1.05
CA ALA A 56 4.44 -1.62 0.44
C ALA A 56 5.10 -1.67 -0.93
N LYS A 57 6.03 -2.61 -1.15
CA LYS A 57 6.69 -2.73 -2.43
C LYS A 57 5.76 -3.17 -3.56
N ASN A 58 4.57 -3.68 -3.21
CA ASN A 58 3.60 -4.14 -4.19
C ASN A 58 2.59 -3.07 -4.58
N VAL A 59 2.75 -1.86 -4.09
CA VAL A 59 1.82 -0.78 -4.38
C VAL A 59 2.55 0.44 -4.93
N VAL A 60 1.80 1.27 -5.63
CA VAL A 60 2.29 2.58 -6.09
C VAL A 60 1.32 3.63 -5.60
N VAL A 61 1.83 4.83 -5.33
CA VAL A 61 0.99 5.95 -4.92
C VAL A 61 0.34 6.53 -6.16
N GLU A 62 -0.96 6.72 -6.07
CA GLU A 62 -1.71 7.34 -7.17
C GLU A 62 -1.71 8.84 -7.07
#